data_9b3ad3dbee6b40f9605a89c41d6ce295
#
_entry.id   9b3ad3dbee6b40f9605a89c41d6ce295
#
_cell.length_a   1.000
_cell.length_b   1.000
_cell.length_c   1.000
_cell.angle_alpha   90.00
_cell.angle_beta   90.00
_cell.angle_gamma   90.00
#
_symmetry.space_group_name_H-M   'P 1'
#
loop_
_entity.id
_entity.type
_entity.pdbx_description
1 polymer ?
#
loop_
_entity_poly.entity_id
_entity_poly.type
_entity_poly.pdbx_seq_one_letter_code
_entity_poly.pdbx_strand_id
1 'polypeptide(L)'
;AVITGAEIVDNWEHLEGDVWTARVSNGLFGDYNPYTTLVSGDWFIASYTAHTGEVYLNGKSMYEVTSLDQVKKPEIYKKSWDQAFTVYTWYVEQDEEKNETVFYVNFQGKNPNEETVEINVRENCFYPSKEGIGYITLSGFVVKQAATQWAPPTAYQEGMVGPHWSKGWIIEDCEISDSKCSGISLGKYRQPNNDNKWLKWKFKDGTQTERDCICQAQREGWTKENIGSHIIRRCNIHDCGQTGIVGHLGGVFSIIEDNHIHHINNKQNLAGAEIGGIKMHAAIDVIIRRNHFHHCTRGLWLDWQAQGTRVTQNLFHDNTLPNEENANPEGMDGIGEDIFIEISHGPTLVDNNVLLSDRAMKLATQGVAVVHNLIAGSFTAVGRGVNNGSDKLPSPRYTPYHVPHRTEINGFMTVLHGDCRFYNNIFIQKPVRAGMEEIRKLTGDNEWDDGNLTAGTAPYSGYPTLEEYVARFEGYCGMGSGKSPDLYYEKLPVWLGGNVYFNGAKPAEQEQDAVVDTEHEITIGVKEENGKWKLETNVYDYLPQNACAVISTETLGMAFEPEQKYENPDG
;
A
#
# COMPACT_ATOMS: atom_id res chain seq x y z
N ALA A 1 -22.19 -11.34 14.01
CA ALA A 1 -21.66 -12.72 14.10
C ALA A 1 -20.16 -12.70 13.81
N VAL A 2 -19.44 -13.71 14.29
CA VAL A 2 -17.99 -13.86 14.09
C VAL A 2 -17.72 -15.02 13.14
N ILE A 3 -16.84 -14.78 12.17
CA ILE A 3 -16.24 -15.80 11.30
C ILE A 3 -14.74 -15.76 11.60
N THR A 4 -14.21 -16.84 12.16
CA THR A 4 -12.79 -16.90 12.54
C THR A 4 -12.04 -18.01 11.82
N GLY A 5 -10.79 -17.75 11.48
CA GLY A 5 -9.83 -18.74 10.99
C GLY A 5 -9.12 -19.49 12.11
N ALA A 6 -9.42 -19.20 13.37
CA ALA A 6 -8.73 -19.76 14.52
C ALA A 6 -9.59 -20.79 15.28
N GLU A 7 -8.90 -21.61 16.07
CA GLU A 7 -9.47 -22.55 17.06
C GLU A 7 -8.87 -22.28 18.44
N ILE A 8 -9.66 -22.56 19.49
CA ILE A 8 -9.21 -22.44 20.87
C ILE A 8 -8.30 -23.64 21.19
N VAL A 9 -7.21 -23.38 21.87
CA VAL A 9 -6.31 -24.41 22.42
C VAL A 9 -6.41 -24.44 23.92
N ASP A 10 -6.86 -25.58 24.41
CA ASP A 10 -6.97 -25.87 25.85
C ASP A 10 -5.83 -26.80 26.31
N ASN A 11 -5.78 -27.08 27.61
CA ASN A 11 -4.89 -28.06 28.21
C ASN A 11 -3.40 -27.70 28.06
N TRP A 12 -3.08 -26.46 28.35
CA TRP A 12 -1.72 -25.98 28.44
C TRP A 12 -1.01 -26.58 29.66
N GLU A 13 0.19 -27.14 29.46
CA GLU A 13 1.04 -27.67 30.50
C GLU A 13 2.14 -26.67 30.83
N HIS A 14 2.35 -26.41 32.11
CA HIS A 14 3.45 -25.54 32.53
C HIS A 14 4.80 -26.22 32.31
N LEU A 15 5.69 -25.55 31.59
CA LEU A 15 7.02 -26.09 31.30
C LEU A 15 8.06 -25.57 32.32
N GLU A 16 8.30 -24.26 32.31
CA GLU A 16 9.21 -23.57 33.24
C GLU A 16 8.99 -22.05 33.17
N GLY A 17 9.18 -21.35 34.30
CA GLY A 17 9.02 -19.88 34.37
C GLY A 17 7.64 -19.45 33.85
N ASP A 18 7.61 -18.58 32.84
CA ASP A 18 6.40 -18.11 32.19
C ASP A 18 6.06 -18.89 30.90
N VAL A 19 6.80 -19.98 30.64
CA VAL A 19 6.65 -20.79 29.42
C VAL A 19 5.72 -21.96 29.65
N TRP A 20 4.77 -22.11 28.75
CA TRP A 20 3.81 -23.21 28.69
C TRP A 20 3.90 -23.92 27.36
N THR A 21 3.45 -25.15 27.31
CA THR A 21 3.41 -25.98 26.11
C THR A 21 2.02 -26.59 25.89
N ALA A 22 1.65 -26.73 24.62
CA ALA A 22 0.46 -27.46 24.21
C ALA A 22 0.76 -28.30 22.97
N ARG A 23 0.07 -29.43 22.83
CA ARG A 23 0.19 -30.35 21.69
C ARG A 23 -1.11 -30.36 20.90
N VAL A 24 -1.01 -30.13 19.60
CA VAL A 24 -2.16 -30.07 18.70
C VAL A 24 -1.95 -31.11 17.59
N SER A 25 -2.93 -31.99 17.41
CA SER A 25 -2.89 -32.95 16.30
C SER A 25 -2.86 -32.25 14.94
N ASN A 26 -1.95 -32.63 14.05
CA ASN A 26 -1.88 -32.10 12.70
C ASN A 26 -3.14 -32.41 11.86
N GLY A 27 -3.96 -33.36 12.31
CA GLY A 27 -5.28 -33.59 11.73
C GLY A 27 -6.23 -32.39 11.82
N LEU A 28 -6.00 -31.47 12.76
CA LEU A 28 -6.77 -30.22 12.87
C LEU A 28 -6.57 -29.31 11.65
N PHE A 29 -5.39 -29.32 11.06
CA PHE A 29 -5.01 -28.44 9.96
C PHE A 29 -5.41 -28.97 8.57
N GLY A 30 -5.82 -30.26 8.46
CA GLY A 30 -6.13 -30.87 7.17
C GLY A 30 -4.93 -30.85 6.22
N ASP A 31 -5.13 -30.37 5.00
CA ASP A 31 -4.08 -30.27 3.97
C ASP A 31 -3.20 -29.01 4.10
N TYR A 32 -3.55 -28.09 4.98
CA TYR A 32 -2.83 -26.82 5.18
C TYR A 32 -2.45 -26.63 6.65
N ASN A 33 -1.20 -26.85 6.98
CA ASN A 33 -0.67 -26.59 8.32
C ASN A 33 0.06 -25.25 8.34
N PRO A 34 -0.52 -24.20 8.99
CA PRO A 34 0.09 -22.87 9.08
C PRO A 34 1.45 -22.85 9.79
N TYR A 35 1.72 -23.84 10.64
CA TYR A 35 2.94 -23.92 11.46
C TYR A 35 4.08 -24.71 10.79
N THR A 36 3.86 -25.17 9.58
CA THR A 36 4.89 -25.73 8.68
C THR A 36 4.96 -24.96 7.36
N THR A 37 4.02 -24.04 7.13
CA THR A 37 3.95 -23.23 5.92
C THR A 37 4.62 -21.88 6.16
N LEU A 38 5.70 -21.62 5.43
CA LEU A 38 6.41 -20.36 5.55
C LEU A 38 5.77 -19.24 4.71
N VAL A 39 5.76 -18.03 5.23
CA VAL A 39 5.46 -16.82 4.44
C VAL A 39 6.56 -16.66 3.40
N SER A 40 6.19 -16.57 2.12
CA SER A 40 7.13 -16.44 1.02
C SER A 40 6.46 -15.87 -0.23
N GLY A 41 7.23 -15.23 -1.10
CA GLY A 41 6.75 -14.71 -2.38
C GLY A 41 7.70 -13.68 -2.97
N ASP A 42 7.35 -13.15 -4.14
CA ASP A 42 8.09 -12.05 -4.75
C ASP A 42 8.04 -10.82 -3.84
N TRP A 43 9.17 -10.12 -3.77
CA TRP A 43 9.34 -8.90 -2.98
C TRP A 43 9.08 -9.04 -1.47
N PHE A 44 9.02 -10.26 -0.96
CA PHE A 44 9.06 -10.53 0.47
C PHE A 44 10.52 -10.54 0.95
N ILE A 45 10.83 -9.71 1.94
CA ILE A 45 12.21 -9.44 2.40
C ILE A 45 12.28 -9.54 3.94
N ALA A 46 11.70 -10.56 4.52
CA ALA A 46 11.78 -10.72 5.97
C ALA A 46 13.19 -11.05 6.44
N SER A 47 13.61 -10.46 7.55
CA SER A 47 14.92 -10.71 8.16
C SER A 47 15.01 -12.05 8.89
N TYR A 48 13.87 -12.74 9.09
CA TYR A 48 13.80 -14.07 9.69
C TYR A 48 12.67 -14.87 9.06
N THR A 49 12.71 -16.19 9.31
CA THR A 49 11.69 -17.11 8.86
C THR A 49 10.40 -16.90 9.66
N ALA A 50 9.31 -16.66 8.99
CA ALA A 50 7.98 -16.52 9.58
C ALA A 50 7.03 -17.55 8.98
N HIS A 51 6.26 -18.23 9.84
CA HIS A 51 5.17 -19.11 9.41
C HIS A 51 3.90 -18.29 9.12
N THR A 52 2.98 -18.86 8.36
CA THR A 52 1.64 -18.29 8.20
C THR A 52 0.79 -18.45 9.48
N GLY A 53 1.24 -19.26 10.41
CA GLY A 53 0.69 -19.46 11.72
C GLY A 53 0.79 -18.22 12.63
N GLU A 54 -0.17 -18.09 13.55
CA GLU A 54 -0.20 -17.10 14.62
C GLU A 54 -0.81 -17.69 15.90
N VAL A 55 -0.35 -17.20 17.05
CA VAL A 55 -0.94 -17.51 18.37
C VAL A 55 -1.54 -16.23 18.94
N TYR A 56 -2.74 -16.31 19.47
CA TYR A 56 -3.46 -15.17 20.02
C TYR A 56 -3.74 -15.37 21.51
N LEU A 57 -3.50 -14.35 22.30
CA LEU A 57 -3.89 -14.30 23.71
C LEU A 57 -5.00 -13.26 23.88
N ASN A 58 -6.20 -13.71 24.27
CA ASN A 58 -7.38 -12.85 24.40
C ASN A 58 -7.67 -12.02 23.13
N GLY A 59 -7.51 -12.65 21.95
CA GLY A 59 -7.72 -12.05 20.65
C GLY A 59 -6.54 -11.23 20.11
N LYS A 60 -5.46 -11.02 20.89
CA LYS A 60 -4.30 -10.24 20.45
C LYS A 60 -3.18 -11.16 19.95
N SER A 61 -2.70 -10.91 18.74
CA SER A 61 -1.64 -11.71 18.10
C SER A 61 -0.29 -11.54 18.80
N MET A 62 0.32 -12.66 19.19
CA MET A 62 1.63 -12.76 19.85
C MET A 62 2.77 -12.80 18.80
N TYR A 63 4.03 -12.80 19.26
CA TYR A 63 5.21 -12.69 18.40
C TYR A 63 5.89 -14.05 18.21
N GLU A 64 6.04 -14.47 16.96
CA GLU A 64 6.82 -15.65 16.60
C GLU A 64 8.31 -15.38 16.83
N VAL A 65 9.00 -16.38 17.41
CA VAL A 65 10.46 -16.42 17.51
C VAL A 65 10.98 -17.71 16.92
N THR A 66 12.30 -17.82 16.68
CA THR A 66 12.90 -18.91 15.92
C THR A 66 13.49 -20.02 16.78
N SER A 67 13.38 -19.92 18.10
CA SER A 67 13.89 -20.96 19.01
C SER A 67 13.20 -20.94 20.38
N LEU A 68 13.20 -22.08 21.05
CA LEU A 68 12.70 -22.20 22.42
C LEU A 68 13.46 -21.31 23.41
N ASP A 69 14.76 -21.10 23.20
CA ASP A 69 15.55 -20.22 24.08
C ASP A 69 15.07 -18.78 24.03
N GLN A 70 14.61 -18.30 22.87
CA GLN A 70 14.00 -16.96 22.72
C GLN A 70 12.61 -16.89 23.39
N VAL A 71 11.86 -17.98 23.43
CA VAL A 71 10.61 -18.05 24.21
C VAL A 71 10.90 -17.96 25.71
N LYS A 72 11.93 -18.66 26.19
CA LYS A 72 12.32 -18.64 27.61
C LYS A 72 12.86 -17.30 28.08
N LYS A 73 13.53 -16.56 27.17
CA LYS A 73 14.16 -15.26 27.44
C LYS A 73 13.77 -14.28 26.32
N PRO A 74 12.51 -13.84 26.30
CA PRO A 74 12.05 -12.93 25.25
C PRO A 74 12.71 -11.56 25.39
N GLU A 75 13.11 -10.99 24.27
CA GLU A 75 13.63 -9.64 24.16
C GLU A 75 12.58 -8.71 23.54
N ILE A 76 12.60 -7.44 23.90
CA ILE A 76 11.72 -6.43 23.31
C ILE A 76 12.09 -6.27 21.82
N TYR A 77 11.11 -6.51 20.95
CA TYR A 77 11.25 -6.24 19.52
C TYR A 77 10.90 -4.77 19.24
N LYS A 78 11.93 -3.94 19.16
CA LYS A 78 11.80 -2.49 19.12
C LYS A 78 11.16 -1.94 17.83
N LYS A 79 11.08 -2.74 16.77
CA LYS A 79 10.49 -2.32 15.50
C LYS A 79 8.97 -2.27 15.50
N SER A 80 8.30 -2.95 16.43
CA SER A 80 6.84 -2.96 16.53
C SER A 80 6.27 -1.65 17.07
N TRP A 81 5.04 -1.32 16.62
CA TRP A 81 4.26 -0.24 17.23
C TRP A 81 3.90 -0.52 18.70
N ASP A 82 3.69 -1.78 19.09
CA ASP A 82 3.42 -2.19 20.47
C ASP A 82 4.61 -2.96 21.06
N GLN A 83 5.65 -2.23 21.39
CA GLN A 83 6.88 -2.83 21.92
C GLN A 83 6.67 -3.60 23.23
N ALA A 84 5.76 -3.13 24.09
CA ALA A 84 5.53 -3.76 25.38
C ALA A 84 4.93 -5.18 25.24
N PHE A 85 4.17 -5.45 24.20
CA PHE A 85 3.55 -6.76 23.97
C PHE A 85 4.48 -7.74 23.25
N THR A 86 5.62 -7.31 22.70
CA THR A 86 6.54 -8.15 21.92
C THR A 86 7.20 -9.27 22.71
N VAL A 87 7.18 -9.20 24.05
CA VAL A 87 7.69 -10.25 24.94
C VAL A 87 6.76 -11.44 25.10
N TYR A 88 5.50 -11.33 24.64
CA TYR A 88 4.58 -12.46 24.49
C TYR A 88 4.96 -13.22 23.23
N THR A 89 5.77 -14.24 23.38
CA THR A 89 6.42 -14.94 22.27
C THR A 89 5.98 -16.39 22.15
N TRP A 90 6.04 -16.92 20.93
CA TRP A 90 5.77 -18.32 20.67
C TRP A 90 6.75 -18.92 19.66
N TYR A 91 6.91 -20.22 19.77
CA TYR A 91 7.72 -21.09 18.90
C TYR A 91 7.04 -22.45 18.75
N VAL A 92 7.25 -23.14 17.65
CA VAL A 92 6.69 -24.48 17.43
C VAL A 92 7.74 -25.47 16.96
N GLU A 93 7.50 -26.74 17.29
CA GLU A 93 8.21 -27.89 16.77
C GLU A 93 7.21 -28.92 16.22
N GLN A 94 7.65 -29.74 15.27
CA GLN A 94 6.85 -30.86 14.75
C GLN A 94 7.28 -32.16 15.41
N ASP A 95 6.34 -32.87 16.03
CA ASP A 95 6.50 -34.24 16.51
C ASP A 95 6.00 -35.17 15.41
N GLU A 96 6.90 -35.60 14.51
CA GLU A 96 6.56 -36.45 13.37
C GLU A 96 6.04 -37.82 13.78
N GLU A 97 6.52 -38.39 14.92
CA GLU A 97 6.11 -39.71 15.39
C GLU A 97 4.65 -39.70 15.83
N LYS A 98 4.21 -38.60 16.45
CA LYS A 98 2.84 -38.47 16.93
C LYS A 98 1.93 -37.73 15.97
N ASN A 99 2.50 -37.13 14.92
CA ASN A 99 1.82 -36.27 13.97
C ASN A 99 1.15 -35.05 14.68
N GLU A 100 1.94 -34.36 15.50
CA GLU A 100 1.50 -33.23 16.30
C GLU A 100 2.39 -32.01 16.08
N THR A 101 1.79 -30.82 16.18
CA THR A 101 2.50 -29.55 16.35
C THR A 101 2.59 -29.25 17.84
N VAL A 102 3.80 -29.02 18.35
CA VAL A 102 4.08 -28.69 19.74
C VAL A 102 4.33 -27.20 19.86
N PHE A 103 3.49 -26.51 20.61
CA PHE A 103 3.60 -25.09 20.88
C PHE A 103 4.38 -24.83 22.17
N TYR A 104 5.29 -23.88 22.15
CA TYR A 104 5.96 -23.30 23.30
C TYR A 104 5.66 -21.81 23.32
N VAL A 105 5.04 -21.35 24.40
CA VAL A 105 4.51 -19.98 24.46
C VAL A 105 4.85 -19.32 25.80
N ASN A 106 5.34 -18.08 25.77
CA ASN A 106 5.59 -17.30 26.97
C ASN A 106 4.39 -16.35 27.23
N PHE A 107 3.68 -16.59 28.32
CA PHE A 107 2.48 -15.85 28.70
C PHE A 107 2.73 -14.73 29.73
N GLN A 108 3.98 -14.42 30.05
CA GLN A 108 4.35 -13.32 30.94
C GLN A 108 3.60 -13.36 32.29
N GLY A 109 3.63 -14.52 32.95
CA GLY A 109 3.02 -14.74 34.25
C GLY A 109 1.52 -15.06 34.26
N LYS A 110 0.86 -15.06 33.08
CA LYS A 110 -0.54 -15.47 32.97
C LYS A 110 -0.67 -17.00 32.91
N ASN A 111 -1.77 -17.53 33.43
CA ASN A 111 -2.15 -18.93 33.29
C ASN A 111 -3.02 -19.09 32.03
N PRO A 112 -2.51 -19.71 30.93
CA PRO A 112 -3.28 -19.81 29.69
C PRO A 112 -4.56 -20.64 29.80
N ASN A 113 -4.68 -21.50 30.80
CA ASN A 113 -5.91 -22.25 31.07
C ASN A 113 -7.04 -21.40 31.70
N GLU A 114 -6.73 -20.17 32.10
CA GLU A 114 -7.70 -19.17 32.63
C GLU A 114 -7.95 -18.05 31.62
N GLU A 115 -7.26 -18.08 30.47
CA GLU A 115 -7.33 -17.09 29.41
C GLU A 115 -7.90 -17.73 28.13
N THR A 116 -8.23 -16.92 27.14
CA THR A 116 -8.57 -17.43 25.80
C THR A 116 -7.32 -17.44 24.94
N VAL A 117 -6.84 -18.64 24.60
CA VAL A 117 -5.70 -18.82 23.70
C VAL A 117 -6.19 -19.47 22.42
N GLU A 118 -5.92 -18.81 21.28
CA GLU A 118 -6.35 -19.24 19.96
C GLU A 118 -5.15 -19.42 19.04
N ILE A 119 -5.27 -20.32 18.07
CA ILE A 119 -4.31 -20.50 16.99
C ILE A 119 -5.06 -20.46 15.66
N ASN A 120 -4.52 -19.78 14.65
CA ASN A 120 -5.13 -19.83 13.33
C ASN A 120 -4.88 -21.18 12.65
N VAL A 121 -5.92 -21.72 12.00
CA VAL A 121 -5.90 -23.04 11.40
C VAL A 121 -6.39 -23.03 9.94
N ARG A 122 -6.93 -21.90 9.47
CA ARG A 122 -7.52 -21.75 8.13
C ARG A 122 -6.81 -20.66 7.35
N GLU A 123 -6.56 -20.93 6.09
CA GLU A 123 -5.97 -19.94 5.17
C GLU A 123 -6.92 -18.77 4.89
N ASN A 124 -8.22 -19.03 4.80
CA ASN A 124 -9.26 -18.04 4.52
C ASN A 124 -10.42 -18.18 5.50
N CYS A 125 -11.22 -17.13 5.65
CA CYS A 125 -12.46 -17.14 6.44
C CYS A 125 -13.71 -17.11 5.56
N PHE A 126 -13.75 -16.23 4.55
CA PHE A 126 -14.89 -16.12 3.63
C PHE A 126 -14.37 -15.85 2.22
N TYR A 127 -14.06 -16.91 1.50
CA TYR A 127 -13.44 -16.88 0.18
C TYR A 127 -14.02 -17.95 -0.74
N PRO A 128 -14.44 -17.64 -1.99
CA PRO A 128 -15.07 -18.62 -2.87
C PRO A 128 -14.05 -19.65 -3.36
N SER A 129 -14.46 -20.89 -3.43
CA SER A 129 -13.62 -21.99 -3.99
C SER A 129 -13.56 -21.99 -5.52
N LYS A 130 -14.32 -21.12 -6.18
CA LYS A 130 -14.41 -21.05 -7.65
C LYS A 130 -14.39 -19.60 -8.11
N GLU A 131 -13.81 -19.38 -9.27
CA GLU A 131 -13.91 -18.12 -10.00
C GLU A 131 -15.34 -17.87 -10.49
N GLY A 132 -15.69 -16.59 -10.72
CA GLY A 132 -16.98 -16.19 -11.28
C GLY A 132 -18.17 -16.21 -10.32
N ILE A 133 -17.98 -16.45 -9.02
CA ILE A 133 -19.05 -16.35 -8.02
C ILE A 133 -19.20 -14.87 -7.64
N GLY A 134 -20.04 -14.17 -8.36
CA GLY A 134 -20.27 -12.73 -8.19
C GLY A 134 -21.52 -12.37 -7.40
N TYR A 135 -21.68 -11.06 -7.17
CA TYR A 135 -22.88 -10.45 -6.57
C TYR A 135 -23.22 -10.98 -5.17
N ILE A 136 -22.20 -11.24 -4.37
CA ILE A 136 -22.33 -11.61 -2.96
C ILE A 136 -22.25 -10.35 -2.10
N THR A 137 -23.08 -10.25 -1.08
CA THR A 137 -22.99 -9.23 -0.03
C THR A 137 -22.60 -9.88 1.29
N LEU A 138 -21.46 -9.45 1.85
CA LEU A 138 -21.03 -9.76 3.21
C LEU A 138 -21.23 -8.52 4.07
N SER A 139 -22.15 -8.58 5.05
CA SER A 139 -22.53 -7.41 5.83
C SER A 139 -22.67 -7.71 7.31
N GLY A 140 -22.07 -6.88 8.18
CA GLY A 140 -22.25 -6.93 9.64
C GLY A 140 -21.52 -8.07 10.36
N PHE A 141 -20.41 -8.59 9.80
CA PHE A 141 -19.61 -9.64 10.41
C PHE A 141 -18.32 -9.10 11.00
N VAL A 142 -17.85 -9.76 12.06
CA VAL A 142 -16.45 -9.74 12.47
C VAL A 142 -15.76 -10.93 11.80
N VAL A 143 -14.76 -10.67 10.96
CA VAL A 143 -13.98 -11.71 10.28
C VAL A 143 -12.52 -11.55 10.66
N LYS A 144 -11.93 -12.62 11.23
CA LYS A 144 -10.62 -12.48 11.86
C LYS A 144 -9.76 -13.75 11.83
N GLN A 145 -8.46 -13.56 12.05
CA GLN A 145 -7.49 -14.61 12.42
C GLN A 145 -7.24 -15.66 11.32
N ALA A 146 -6.99 -15.23 10.09
CA ALA A 146 -6.65 -16.14 8.99
C ALA A 146 -5.13 -16.29 8.78
N ALA A 147 -4.72 -17.49 8.37
CA ALA A 147 -3.34 -17.86 8.07
C ALA A 147 -3.00 -17.60 6.59
N THR A 148 -3.25 -16.40 6.08
CA THR A 148 -3.07 -16.06 4.67
C THR A 148 -1.60 -16.02 4.28
N GLN A 149 -1.33 -16.29 3.00
CA GLN A 149 0.01 -16.20 2.42
C GLN A 149 0.31 -14.79 1.91
N TRP A 150 1.61 -14.48 1.72
CA TRP A 150 2.08 -13.26 1.06
C TRP A 150 1.47 -13.13 -0.34
N ALA A 151 0.96 -11.96 -0.67
CA ALA A 151 0.12 -11.71 -1.84
C ALA A 151 0.74 -10.70 -2.83
N PRO A 152 1.87 -11.03 -3.51
CA PRO A 152 2.40 -10.19 -4.57
C PRO A 152 1.58 -10.32 -5.86
N PRO A 153 1.70 -9.38 -6.81
CA PRO A 153 0.95 -9.44 -8.07
C PRO A 153 1.33 -10.62 -8.96
N THR A 154 2.48 -11.24 -8.72
CA THR A 154 2.93 -12.44 -9.44
C THR A 154 2.35 -13.74 -8.91
N ALA A 155 1.71 -13.72 -7.74
CA ALA A 155 1.06 -14.88 -7.14
C ALA A 155 -0.46 -14.78 -7.26
N TYR A 156 -1.11 -15.90 -7.01
CA TYR A 156 -2.54 -15.93 -6.76
C TYR A 156 -2.81 -15.27 -5.41
N GLN A 157 -3.46 -14.11 -5.44
CA GLN A 157 -3.66 -13.27 -4.26
C GLN A 157 -4.90 -13.73 -3.49
N GLU A 158 -4.71 -14.58 -2.50
CA GLU A 158 -5.76 -14.94 -1.55
C GLU A 158 -5.71 -14.01 -0.33
N GLY A 159 -6.88 -13.56 0.10
CA GLY A 159 -7.05 -12.82 1.34
C GLY A 159 -7.88 -13.62 2.34
N MET A 160 -8.02 -13.09 3.54
CA MET A 160 -8.94 -13.66 4.53
C MET A 160 -10.39 -13.63 4.03
N VAL A 161 -10.74 -12.56 3.33
CA VAL A 161 -12.04 -12.33 2.68
C VAL A 161 -11.81 -11.86 1.25
N GLY A 162 -12.70 -12.23 0.33
CA GLY A 162 -12.68 -11.58 -0.97
C GLY A 162 -13.51 -12.24 -2.05
N PRO A 163 -13.71 -11.51 -3.16
CA PRO A 163 -14.51 -11.95 -4.28
C PRO A 163 -13.85 -13.02 -5.14
N HIS A 164 -12.57 -13.33 -4.89
CA HIS A 164 -11.80 -14.15 -5.80
C HIS A 164 -11.75 -13.49 -7.21
N TRP A 165 -11.87 -14.19 -8.30
CA TRP A 165 -11.92 -13.64 -9.66
C TRP A 165 -13.38 -13.56 -10.11
N SER A 166 -14.07 -12.44 -9.78
CA SER A 166 -15.52 -12.28 -10.04
C SER A 166 -15.95 -10.81 -10.12
N LYS A 167 -17.24 -10.56 -10.06
CA LYS A 167 -17.82 -9.23 -10.19
C LYS A 167 -18.85 -8.93 -9.11
N GLY A 168 -18.91 -7.65 -8.72
CA GLY A 168 -20.06 -7.05 -8.04
C GLY A 168 -20.26 -7.48 -6.59
N TRP A 169 -19.21 -7.85 -5.85
CA TRP A 169 -19.32 -8.08 -4.42
C TRP A 169 -19.49 -6.79 -3.64
N ILE A 170 -20.22 -6.87 -2.54
CA ILE A 170 -20.36 -5.82 -1.54
C ILE A 170 -19.85 -6.37 -0.21
N ILE A 171 -18.84 -5.71 0.38
CA ILE A 171 -18.35 -5.99 1.73
C ILE A 171 -18.59 -4.72 2.54
N GLU A 172 -19.47 -4.81 3.54
CA GLU A 172 -19.91 -3.62 4.26
C GLU A 172 -20.20 -3.87 5.73
N ASP A 173 -20.02 -2.81 6.53
CA ASP A 173 -20.33 -2.82 7.97
C ASP A 173 -19.63 -3.97 8.73
N CYS A 174 -18.43 -4.37 8.25
CA CYS A 174 -17.65 -5.47 8.80
C CYS A 174 -16.44 -4.97 9.59
N GLU A 175 -16.03 -5.78 10.57
CA GLU A 175 -14.69 -5.70 11.16
C GLU A 175 -13.83 -6.81 10.57
N ILE A 176 -12.67 -6.44 10.00
CA ILE A 176 -11.75 -7.35 9.30
C ILE A 176 -10.38 -7.20 9.96
N SER A 177 -9.91 -8.23 10.68
CA SER A 177 -8.67 -8.10 11.45
C SER A 177 -7.84 -9.37 11.54
N ASP A 178 -6.60 -9.22 11.95
CA ASP A 178 -5.69 -10.32 12.30
C ASP A 178 -5.47 -11.34 11.19
N SER A 179 -5.43 -10.90 9.94
CA SER A 179 -4.93 -11.72 8.85
C SER A 179 -3.39 -11.76 8.88
N LYS A 180 -2.79 -12.93 8.73
CA LYS A 180 -1.31 -13.03 8.69
C LYS A 180 -0.72 -12.11 7.64
N CYS A 181 -1.30 -12.08 6.44
CA CYS A 181 -0.90 -11.18 5.37
C CYS A 181 -2.04 -10.23 5.00
N SER A 182 -2.94 -10.61 4.12
CA SER A 182 -3.94 -9.69 3.55
C SER A 182 -5.34 -9.89 4.14
N GLY A 183 -6.00 -8.81 4.53
CA GLY A 183 -7.37 -8.83 5.04
C GLY A 183 -8.36 -9.13 3.92
N ILE A 184 -8.57 -8.19 3.01
CA ILE A 184 -9.46 -8.34 1.86
C ILE A 184 -8.62 -8.45 0.58
N SER A 185 -8.90 -9.46 -0.26
CA SER A 185 -8.36 -9.54 -1.61
C SER A 185 -9.46 -9.32 -2.65
N LEU A 186 -9.26 -8.36 -3.55
CA LEU A 186 -10.15 -8.08 -4.68
C LEU A 186 -9.99 -9.06 -5.84
N GLY A 187 -9.05 -9.98 -5.70
CA GLY A 187 -8.82 -11.07 -6.64
C GLY A 187 -7.79 -10.76 -7.72
N LYS A 188 -7.27 -11.84 -8.26
CA LYS A 188 -6.35 -11.89 -9.39
C LYS A 188 -6.73 -13.03 -10.29
N TYR A 189 -6.52 -12.89 -11.60
CA TYR A 189 -6.61 -13.99 -12.54
C TYR A 189 -5.67 -15.13 -12.16
N ARG A 190 -6.21 -16.34 -12.02
CA ARG A 190 -5.43 -17.51 -11.68
C ARG A 190 -4.67 -18.03 -12.90
N GLN A 191 -3.46 -17.59 -13.02
CA GLN A 191 -2.55 -18.02 -14.06
C GLN A 191 -2.01 -19.43 -13.72
N PRO A 192 -2.05 -20.39 -14.64
CA PRO A 192 -1.46 -21.70 -14.39
C PRO A 192 0.01 -21.60 -13.95
N ASN A 193 0.38 -22.33 -12.92
CA ASN A 193 1.71 -22.31 -12.30
C ASN A 193 2.12 -20.96 -11.69
N ASN A 194 1.19 -20.06 -11.50
CA ASN A 194 1.42 -18.78 -10.83
C ASN A 194 1.05 -18.91 -9.35
N ASP A 195 1.98 -19.41 -8.58
CA ASP A 195 1.94 -19.42 -7.13
C ASP A 195 3.26 -18.88 -6.58
N ASN A 196 3.31 -18.57 -5.28
CA ASN A 196 4.52 -18.06 -4.65
C ASN A 196 5.73 -19.01 -4.70
N LYS A 197 5.55 -20.25 -5.10
CA LYS A 197 6.61 -21.27 -5.15
C LYS A 197 7.36 -21.27 -6.46
N TRP A 198 6.75 -20.86 -7.54
CA TRP A 198 7.33 -20.97 -8.89
C TRP A 198 8.48 -19.97 -9.14
N LEU A 199 8.63 -18.97 -8.30
CA LEU A 199 9.76 -18.03 -8.35
C LEU A 199 11.12 -18.73 -8.48
N LYS A 200 11.27 -19.86 -7.83
CA LYS A 200 12.50 -20.67 -7.88
C LYS A 200 12.84 -21.22 -9.26
N TRP A 201 11.86 -21.30 -10.12
CA TRP A 201 11.96 -21.98 -11.42
C TRP A 201 11.95 -21.03 -12.59
N LYS A 202 11.67 -19.77 -12.34
CA LYS A 202 11.45 -18.84 -13.43
C LYS A 202 12.73 -18.36 -14.07
N PHE A 203 12.62 -18.15 -15.36
CA PHE A 203 13.58 -17.49 -16.21
C PHE A 203 13.17 -16.06 -16.49
N LYS A 204 12.16 -15.55 -15.81
CA LYS A 204 11.63 -14.19 -15.89
C LYS A 204 11.64 -13.56 -14.51
N ASP A 205 11.91 -12.29 -14.42
CA ASP A 205 11.74 -11.53 -13.18
C ASP A 205 10.25 -11.25 -12.87
N GLY A 206 9.98 -10.70 -11.70
CA GLY A 206 8.62 -10.40 -11.27
C GLY A 206 7.89 -9.46 -12.23
N THR A 207 8.55 -8.46 -12.78
CA THR A 207 7.95 -7.47 -13.70
C THR A 207 7.59 -8.08 -15.05
N GLN A 208 8.42 -8.97 -15.57
CA GLN A 208 8.11 -9.72 -16.81
C GLN A 208 6.92 -10.66 -16.59
N THR A 209 6.88 -11.32 -15.43
CA THR A 209 5.77 -12.20 -15.05
C THR A 209 4.46 -11.47 -14.94
N GLU A 210 4.48 -10.29 -14.34
CA GLU A 210 3.28 -9.46 -14.20
C GLU A 210 2.73 -9.05 -15.58
N ARG A 211 3.58 -8.57 -16.48
CA ARG A 211 3.17 -8.25 -17.85
C ARG A 211 2.57 -9.45 -18.59
N ASP A 212 3.14 -10.63 -18.43
CA ASP A 212 2.57 -11.86 -18.99
C ASP A 212 1.19 -12.16 -18.41
N CYS A 213 1.02 -11.99 -17.11
CA CYS A 213 -0.26 -12.19 -16.42
C CYS A 213 -1.35 -11.27 -16.97
N ILE A 214 -1.03 -9.98 -17.15
CA ILE A 214 -1.95 -8.98 -17.69
C ILE A 214 -2.38 -9.36 -19.12
N CYS A 215 -1.43 -9.70 -19.97
CA CYS A 215 -1.71 -10.10 -21.36
C CYS A 215 -2.53 -11.40 -21.44
N GLN A 216 -2.33 -12.33 -20.50
CA GLN A 216 -3.15 -13.54 -20.42
C GLN A 216 -4.55 -13.24 -19.94
N ALA A 217 -4.72 -12.42 -18.91
CA ALA A 217 -6.03 -12.02 -18.40
C ALA A 217 -6.90 -11.37 -19.49
N GLN A 218 -6.28 -10.56 -20.38
CA GLN A 218 -6.97 -9.99 -21.55
C GLN A 218 -7.61 -11.06 -22.44
N ARG A 219 -6.90 -12.14 -22.68
CA ARG A 219 -7.41 -13.24 -23.52
C ARG A 219 -8.47 -14.08 -22.80
N GLU A 220 -8.40 -14.14 -21.48
CA GLU A 220 -9.31 -14.93 -20.64
C GLU A 220 -10.52 -14.12 -20.14
N GLY A 221 -10.80 -12.97 -20.77
CA GLY A 221 -12.03 -12.22 -20.55
C GLY A 221 -12.00 -11.25 -19.37
N TRP A 222 -10.85 -10.67 -19.09
CA TRP A 222 -10.76 -9.55 -18.15
C TRP A 222 -11.41 -8.31 -18.77
N THR A 223 -12.68 -8.13 -18.50
CA THR A 223 -13.52 -7.03 -19.00
C THR A 223 -14.41 -6.47 -17.90
N LYS A 224 -14.95 -5.27 -18.11
CA LYS A 224 -15.88 -4.61 -17.18
C LYS A 224 -17.16 -5.42 -16.96
N GLU A 225 -17.59 -6.19 -17.94
CA GLU A 225 -18.77 -7.04 -17.86
C GLU A 225 -18.57 -8.23 -16.92
N ASN A 226 -17.34 -8.73 -16.80
CA ASN A 226 -17.04 -9.99 -16.13
C ASN A 226 -16.41 -9.81 -14.76
N ILE A 227 -15.55 -8.80 -14.55
CA ILE A 227 -14.66 -8.68 -13.39
C ILE A 227 -14.76 -7.29 -12.78
N GLY A 228 -14.57 -7.21 -11.46
CA GLY A 228 -14.47 -5.95 -10.73
C GLY A 228 -15.81 -5.38 -10.28
N SER A 229 -15.91 -4.06 -10.21
CA SER A 229 -17.11 -3.34 -9.74
C SER A 229 -17.53 -3.75 -8.32
N HIS A 230 -16.57 -3.99 -7.45
CA HIS A 230 -16.80 -4.30 -6.04
C HIS A 230 -17.05 -3.04 -5.23
N ILE A 231 -17.77 -3.16 -4.12
CA ILE A 231 -17.96 -2.09 -3.14
C ILE A 231 -17.46 -2.56 -1.79
N ILE A 232 -16.49 -1.85 -1.21
CA ILE A 232 -16.02 -2.06 0.14
C ILE A 232 -16.31 -0.79 0.92
N ARG A 233 -17.18 -0.89 1.94
CA ARG A 233 -17.61 0.32 2.65
C ARG A 233 -17.96 0.12 4.10
N ARG A 234 -17.71 1.15 4.90
CA ARG A 234 -18.02 1.22 6.34
C ARG A 234 -17.46 0.03 7.12
N CYS A 235 -16.28 -0.44 6.69
CA CYS A 235 -15.56 -1.50 7.36
C CYS A 235 -14.46 -0.92 8.27
N ASN A 236 -14.21 -1.60 9.39
CA ASN A 236 -13.02 -1.41 10.21
C ASN A 236 -12.01 -2.50 9.86
N ILE A 237 -10.87 -2.11 9.25
CA ILE A 237 -9.87 -3.06 8.71
C ILE A 237 -8.55 -2.79 9.41
N HIS A 238 -8.04 -3.76 10.18
CA HIS A 238 -6.87 -3.51 11.01
C HIS A 238 -6.06 -4.77 11.35
N ASP A 239 -4.88 -4.58 11.90
CA ASP A 239 -3.98 -5.64 12.40
C ASP A 239 -3.69 -6.76 11.37
N CYS A 240 -3.64 -6.40 10.08
CA CYS A 240 -3.21 -7.29 9.01
C CYS A 240 -1.71 -7.14 8.76
N GLY A 241 -0.99 -8.25 8.59
CA GLY A 241 0.48 -8.24 8.55
C GLY A 241 1.06 -7.66 7.25
N GLN A 242 0.32 -7.68 6.15
CA GLN A 242 0.75 -7.17 4.85
C GLN A 242 -0.13 -6.03 4.36
N THR A 243 -1.40 -6.29 4.06
CA THR A 243 -2.32 -5.28 3.53
C THR A 243 -3.69 -5.36 4.20
N GLY A 244 -4.35 -4.22 4.33
CA GLY A 244 -5.78 -4.19 4.64
C GLY A 244 -6.60 -4.68 3.45
N ILE A 245 -6.35 -4.11 2.27
CA ILE A 245 -6.99 -4.49 1.01
C ILE A 245 -5.91 -4.66 -0.06
N VAL A 246 -5.88 -5.79 -0.74
CA VAL A 246 -5.00 -6.05 -1.88
C VAL A 246 -5.82 -6.34 -3.14
N GLY A 247 -5.31 -5.98 -4.30
CA GLY A 247 -5.92 -6.30 -5.58
C GLY A 247 -4.95 -6.26 -6.74
N HIS A 248 -5.08 -7.22 -7.65
CA HIS A 248 -4.41 -7.20 -8.94
C HIS A 248 -5.38 -7.65 -10.03
N LEU A 249 -5.69 -6.75 -10.96
CA LEU A 249 -6.67 -6.89 -12.04
C LEU A 249 -8.14 -7.00 -11.55
N GLY A 250 -8.41 -7.73 -10.48
CA GLY A 250 -9.77 -7.96 -9.97
C GLY A 250 -10.42 -6.75 -9.33
N GLY A 251 -9.64 -5.73 -8.93
CA GLY A 251 -10.14 -4.51 -8.30
C GLY A 251 -10.67 -3.43 -9.23
N VAL A 252 -10.62 -3.63 -10.55
CA VAL A 252 -11.05 -2.62 -11.55
C VAL A 252 -12.50 -2.17 -11.33
N PHE A 253 -12.79 -0.89 -11.59
CA PHE A 253 -14.13 -0.29 -11.50
C PHE A 253 -14.78 -0.36 -10.11
N SER A 254 -14.01 -0.53 -9.06
CA SER A 254 -14.51 -0.72 -7.70
C SER A 254 -14.58 0.59 -6.92
N ILE A 255 -15.41 0.60 -5.87
CA ILE A 255 -15.57 1.72 -4.95
C ILE A 255 -15.12 1.26 -3.56
N ILE A 256 -14.18 1.99 -2.96
CA ILE A 256 -13.68 1.77 -1.60
C ILE A 256 -13.95 3.05 -0.81
N GLU A 257 -14.95 3.00 0.09
CA GLU A 257 -15.45 4.23 0.70
C GLU A 257 -15.85 4.06 2.17
N ASP A 258 -15.70 5.15 2.93
CA ASP A 258 -16.14 5.25 4.32
C ASP A 258 -15.54 4.16 5.23
N ASN A 259 -14.34 3.65 4.92
CA ASN A 259 -13.66 2.66 5.74
C ASN A 259 -12.67 3.30 6.70
N HIS A 260 -12.44 2.62 7.82
CA HIS A 260 -11.36 2.88 8.76
C HIS A 260 -10.29 1.80 8.60
N ILE A 261 -9.11 2.17 8.11
CA ILE A 261 -8.01 1.25 7.79
C ILE A 261 -6.80 1.66 8.62
N HIS A 262 -6.39 0.79 9.56
CA HIS A 262 -5.34 1.17 10.49
C HIS A 262 -4.51 -0.02 11.01
N HIS A 263 -3.34 0.29 11.57
CA HIS A 263 -2.43 -0.71 12.16
C HIS A 263 -2.10 -1.86 11.17
N ILE A 264 -1.91 -1.51 9.90
CA ILE A 264 -1.47 -2.47 8.89
C ILE A 264 0.05 -2.59 8.94
N ASN A 265 0.53 -3.84 9.02
CA ASN A 265 1.93 -4.18 9.27
C ASN A 265 2.46 -3.63 10.61
N ASN A 266 1.59 -3.51 11.60
CA ASN A 266 1.89 -2.95 12.92
C ASN A 266 2.95 -3.75 13.69
N LYS A 267 3.04 -5.05 13.50
CA LYS A 267 4.04 -5.92 14.14
C LYS A 267 5.44 -5.74 13.55
N GLN A 268 5.56 -5.26 12.31
CA GLN A 268 6.84 -5.11 11.59
C GLN A 268 7.66 -6.42 11.50
N ASN A 269 7.01 -7.56 11.63
CA ASN A 269 7.62 -8.89 11.49
C ASN A 269 7.59 -9.43 10.07
N LEU A 270 6.80 -8.84 9.19
CA LEU A 270 6.84 -9.04 7.76
C LEU A 270 7.39 -7.77 7.11
N ALA A 271 8.27 -7.93 6.14
CA ALA A 271 8.85 -6.82 5.40
C ALA A 271 8.86 -7.15 3.90
N GLY A 272 8.77 -6.12 3.08
CA GLY A 272 8.80 -6.27 1.63
C GLY A 272 8.12 -5.12 0.92
N ALA A 273 8.07 -5.22 -0.40
CA ALA A 273 7.55 -4.16 -1.26
C ALA A 273 6.03 -4.18 -1.45
N GLU A 274 5.31 -5.10 -0.84
CA GLU A 274 3.89 -5.30 -1.08
C GLU A 274 3.02 -4.96 0.16
N ILE A 275 3.41 -3.92 0.91
CA ILE A 275 2.76 -3.54 2.17
C ILE A 275 1.97 -2.24 2.00
N GLY A 276 0.76 -2.18 2.56
CA GLY A 276 -0.04 -0.95 2.59
C GLY A 276 -1.44 -1.14 3.17
N GLY A 277 -2.07 -0.05 3.61
CA GLY A 277 -3.49 -0.05 3.96
C GLY A 277 -4.34 -0.55 2.80
N ILE A 278 -4.12 0.02 1.62
CA ILE A 278 -4.60 -0.50 0.33
C ILE A 278 -3.41 -0.63 -0.61
N LYS A 279 -3.26 -1.78 -1.25
CA LYS A 279 -2.26 -2.02 -2.29
C LYS A 279 -2.95 -2.57 -3.54
N MET A 280 -2.92 -1.81 -4.64
CA MET A 280 -3.58 -2.21 -5.88
C MET A 280 -2.66 -2.10 -7.08
N HIS A 281 -2.68 -3.15 -7.93
CA HIS A 281 -2.22 -3.10 -9.30
C HIS A 281 -3.43 -3.03 -10.24
N ALA A 282 -3.28 -2.31 -11.34
CA ALA A 282 -4.35 -2.08 -12.31
C ALA A 282 -5.61 -1.45 -11.67
N ALA A 283 -5.41 -0.36 -10.92
CA ALA A 283 -6.51 0.45 -10.43
C ALA A 283 -7.10 1.26 -11.60
N ILE A 284 -7.97 0.62 -12.39
CA ILE A 284 -8.65 1.24 -13.53
C ILE A 284 -10.04 1.68 -13.09
N ASP A 285 -10.34 2.97 -13.23
CA ASP A 285 -11.61 3.58 -12.82
C ASP A 285 -12.05 3.18 -11.40
N VAL A 286 -11.11 3.23 -10.45
CA VAL A 286 -11.38 2.94 -9.04
C VAL A 286 -11.65 4.24 -8.29
N ILE A 287 -12.66 4.25 -7.43
CA ILE A 287 -12.95 5.37 -6.53
C ILE A 287 -12.55 4.99 -5.11
N ILE A 288 -11.63 5.77 -4.52
CA ILE A 288 -11.19 5.62 -3.14
C ILE A 288 -11.56 6.90 -2.40
N ARG A 289 -12.63 6.86 -1.59
CA ARG A 289 -13.17 8.10 -1.01
C ARG A 289 -13.63 7.96 0.43
N ARG A 290 -13.47 9.04 1.20
CA ARG A 290 -13.94 9.18 2.59
C ARG A 290 -13.44 8.06 3.50
N ASN A 291 -12.25 7.52 3.19
CA ASN A 291 -11.60 6.56 4.07
C ASN A 291 -10.67 7.28 5.05
N HIS A 292 -10.46 6.64 6.18
CA HIS A 292 -9.52 7.08 7.20
C HIS A 292 -8.38 6.07 7.33
N PHE A 293 -7.14 6.52 7.08
CA PHE A 293 -5.93 5.69 7.14
C PHE A 293 -5.00 6.21 8.23
N HIS A 294 -4.60 5.35 9.16
CA HIS A 294 -3.55 5.70 10.10
C HIS A 294 -2.77 4.50 10.63
N HIS A 295 -1.54 4.73 11.09
CA HIS A 295 -0.65 3.70 11.61
C HIS A 295 -0.48 2.50 10.65
N CYS A 296 -0.59 2.76 9.36
CA CYS A 296 -0.14 1.86 8.32
C CYS A 296 1.32 2.19 8.01
N THR A 297 2.14 1.20 7.70
CA THR A 297 3.50 1.45 7.21
C THR A 297 3.43 2.31 5.95
N ARG A 298 2.41 2.08 5.13
CA ARG A 298 2.05 2.85 3.95
C ARG A 298 0.52 2.91 3.87
N GLY A 299 -0.05 4.08 3.63
CA GLY A 299 -1.51 4.24 3.59
C GLY A 299 -2.12 3.62 2.34
N LEU A 300 -1.94 4.25 1.21
CA LEU A 300 -2.43 3.82 -0.10
C LEU A 300 -1.28 3.64 -1.08
N TRP A 301 -1.22 2.52 -1.76
CA TRP A 301 -0.29 2.27 -2.85
C TRP A 301 -1.03 1.87 -4.12
N LEU A 302 -1.01 2.75 -5.11
CA LEU A 302 -1.46 2.46 -6.47
C LEU A 302 -0.24 2.14 -7.32
N ASP A 303 -0.09 0.87 -7.64
CA ASP A 303 1.07 0.35 -8.34
C ASP A 303 0.65 -0.14 -9.72
N TRP A 304 1.44 0.10 -10.70
CA TRP A 304 1.24 -0.21 -12.11
C TRP A 304 -0.20 -0.06 -12.62
N GLN A 305 -0.40 0.66 -13.71
CA GLN A 305 -1.66 0.78 -14.43
C GLN A 305 -2.78 1.47 -13.62
N ALA A 306 -2.46 2.36 -12.69
CA ALA A 306 -3.47 3.26 -12.15
C ALA A 306 -3.89 4.23 -13.27
N GLN A 307 -5.16 4.15 -13.67
CA GLN A 307 -5.69 4.90 -14.81
C GLN A 307 -7.19 5.18 -14.62
N GLY A 308 -7.59 6.44 -14.68
CA GLY A 308 -8.96 6.86 -14.42
C GLY A 308 -9.36 6.78 -12.94
N THR A 309 -8.41 6.54 -12.05
CA THR A 309 -8.66 6.39 -10.62
C THR A 309 -8.74 7.74 -9.92
N ARG A 310 -9.69 7.85 -8.99
CA ARG A 310 -9.87 9.03 -8.14
C ARG A 310 -9.69 8.68 -6.66
N VAL A 311 -8.82 9.45 -5.99
CA VAL A 311 -8.57 9.39 -4.55
C VAL A 311 -9.05 10.70 -3.93
N THR A 312 -10.17 10.69 -3.21
CA THR A 312 -10.82 11.93 -2.78
C THR A 312 -11.42 11.88 -1.38
N GLN A 313 -11.39 13.01 -0.67
CA GLN A 313 -12.01 13.18 0.64
C GLN A 313 -11.52 12.18 1.72
N ASN A 314 -10.30 11.68 1.60
CA ASN A 314 -9.72 10.78 2.58
C ASN A 314 -8.92 11.56 3.64
N LEU A 315 -8.83 10.98 4.82
CA LEU A 315 -7.94 11.41 5.90
C LEU A 315 -6.80 10.41 6.05
N PHE A 316 -5.56 10.91 6.00
CA PHE A 316 -4.35 10.14 6.25
C PHE A 316 -3.52 10.81 7.34
N HIS A 317 -3.05 10.04 8.31
CA HIS A 317 -2.09 10.51 9.31
C HIS A 317 -1.31 9.34 9.92
N ASP A 318 -0.15 9.62 10.45
CA ASP A 318 0.69 8.63 11.14
C ASP A 318 1.00 7.35 10.33
N ASN A 319 0.93 7.42 8.98
CA ASN A 319 1.32 6.34 8.09
C ASN A 319 2.83 6.39 7.88
N THR A 320 3.55 5.73 8.76
CA THR A 320 5.01 5.79 8.82
C THR A 320 5.54 4.57 9.57
N LEU A 321 6.86 4.40 9.57
CA LEU A 321 7.50 3.41 10.44
C LEU A 321 7.45 3.87 11.91
N PRO A 322 7.34 2.93 12.86
CA PRO A 322 7.21 3.26 14.29
C PRO A 322 8.35 4.11 14.86
N ASN A 323 9.57 3.86 14.43
CA ASN A 323 10.77 4.51 14.93
C ASN A 323 11.95 4.35 13.95
N GLU A 324 13.10 4.99 14.27
CA GLU A 324 14.32 4.92 13.47
C GLU A 324 14.94 3.53 13.35
N GLU A 325 14.68 2.62 14.29
CA GLU A 325 15.20 1.25 14.23
C GLU A 325 14.55 0.41 13.10
N ASN A 326 13.45 0.89 12.55
CA ASN A 326 12.83 0.30 11.36
C ASN A 326 13.53 0.71 10.07
N ALA A 327 14.36 1.75 10.11
CA ALA A 327 15.11 2.16 8.94
C ALA A 327 15.97 1.00 8.46
N ASN A 328 15.70 0.56 7.24
CA ASN A 328 16.47 -0.49 6.59
C ASN A 328 17.18 0.13 5.39
N PRO A 329 18.52 0.33 5.44
CA PRO A 329 19.27 0.89 4.33
C PRO A 329 19.25 0.00 3.08
N GLU A 330 18.96 -1.30 3.24
CA GLU A 330 18.78 -2.25 2.16
C GLU A 330 17.30 -2.39 1.75
N GLY A 331 16.39 -1.81 2.53
CA GLY A 331 14.94 -1.93 2.34
C GLY A 331 14.37 -0.82 1.45
N MET A 332 13.27 -1.13 0.82
CA MET A 332 12.54 -0.21 -0.05
C MET A 332 11.64 0.76 0.71
N ASP A 333 11.60 0.69 2.04
CA ASP A 333 10.56 1.32 2.86
C ASP A 333 11.12 2.29 3.91
N GLY A 334 11.98 3.21 3.49
CA GLY A 334 12.73 4.08 4.42
C GLY A 334 11.88 4.89 5.40
N ILE A 335 10.74 5.44 5.00
CA ILE A 335 9.98 6.38 5.83
C ILE A 335 8.51 5.96 6.01
N GLY A 336 7.90 5.39 4.99
CA GLY A 336 6.45 5.24 4.89
C GLY A 336 5.79 6.52 4.33
N GLU A 337 4.60 6.40 3.78
CA GLU A 337 3.88 7.51 3.16
C GLU A 337 2.35 7.35 3.22
N ASP A 338 1.63 8.48 3.05
CA ASP A 338 0.17 8.45 2.94
C ASP A 338 -0.26 7.85 1.60
N ILE A 339 0.33 8.33 0.50
CA ILE A 339 0.00 7.86 -0.86
C ILE A 339 1.28 7.59 -1.65
N PHE A 340 1.40 6.40 -2.19
CA PHE A 340 2.41 6.03 -3.17
C PHE A 340 1.73 5.70 -4.50
N ILE A 341 2.16 6.35 -5.59
CA ILE A 341 1.73 6.03 -6.95
C ILE A 341 2.97 5.65 -7.75
N GLU A 342 2.96 4.43 -8.28
CA GLU A 342 4.12 3.83 -8.92
C GLU A 342 3.81 3.37 -10.34
N ILE A 343 4.72 3.68 -11.25
CA ILE A 343 4.79 3.20 -12.64
C ILE A 343 3.42 3.12 -13.35
N SER A 344 2.77 4.25 -13.41
CA SER A 344 1.47 4.40 -14.09
C SER A 344 1.53 5.55 -15.08
N HIS A 345 0.69 5.50 -16.11
CA HIS A 345 0.58 6.57 -17.11
C HIS A 345 -0.51 7.58 -16.79
N GLY A 346 -1.33 7.29 -15.78
CA GLY A 346 -2.49 8.12 -15.43
C GLY A 346 -3.66 7.97 -16.40
N PRO A 347 -4.65 8.87 -16.32
CA PRO A 347 -4.75 9.90 -15.30
C PRO A 347 -5.07 9.32 -13.91
N THR A 348 -4.50 9.92 -12.86
CA THR A 348 -4.90 9.65 -11.47
C THR A 348 -5.22 10.99 -10.82
N LEU A 349 -6.44 11.13 -10.29
CA LEU A 349 -6.90 12.35 -9.64
C LEU A 349 -6.86 12.18 -8.12
N VAL A 350 -6.07 13.01 -7.43
CA VAL A 350 -5.94 13.07 -5.97
C VAL A 350 -6.47 14.42 -5.52
N ASP A 351 -7.70 14.46 -4.99
CA ASP A 351 -8.34 15.72 -4.68
C ASP A 351 -9.06 15.73 -3.32
N ASN A 352 -9.12 16.88 -2.70
CA ASN A 352 -9.85 17.12 -1.45
C ASN A 352 -9.45 16.18 -0.29
N ASN A 353 -8.19 15.70 -0.24
CA ASN A 353 -7.70 14.87 0.84
C ASN A 353 -6.99 15.71 1.91
N VAL A 354 -6.88 15.13 3.09
CA VAL A 354 -6.05 15.62 4.20
C VAL A 354 -4.91 14.61 4.40
N LEU A 355 -3.66 15.02 4.12
CA LEU A 355 -2.46 14.19 4.14
C LEU A 355 -1.50 14.73 5.20
N LEU A 356 -1.37 14.03 6.32
CA LEU A 356 -0.67 14.55 7.51
C LEU A 356 0.53 13.73 7.96
N SER A 357 0.88 12.63 7.30
CA SER A 357 2.08 11.87 7.66
C SER A 357 3.36 12.63 7.27
N ASP A 358 4.51 12.20 7.78
CA ASP A 358 5.80 12.87 7.53
C ASP A 358 6.13 12.94 6.03
N ARG A 359 5.82 11.87 5.29
CA ARG A 359 5.78 11.88 3.82
C ARG A 359 4.32 11.77 3.38
N ALA A 360 3.82 12.79 2.71
CA ALA A 360 2.47 12.79 2.18
C ALA A 360 2.36 11.94 0.90
N MET A 361 3.29 12.13 -0.04
CA MET A 361 3.23 11.42 -1.31
C MET A 361 4.61 11.01 -1.81
N LYS A 362 4.68 9.80 -2.36
CA LYS A 362 5.79 9.31 -3.17
C LYS A 362 5.26 9.08 -4.60
N LEU A 363 5.85 9.77 -5.56
CA LEU A 363 5.41 9.75 -6.95
C LEU A 363 6.53 9.22 -7.86
N ALA A 364 6.44 7.94 -8.19
CA ALA A 364 7.31 7.26 -9.16
C ALA A 364 6.53 6.99 -10.46
N THR A 365 5.87 8.03 -10.99
CA THR A 365 4.82 7.89 -12.00
C THR A 365 4.71 9.13 -12.88
N GLN A 366 3.79 9.11 -13.82
CA GLN A 366 3.34 10.26 -14.61
C GLN A 366 1.80 10.35 -14.60
N GLY A 367 1.23 11.46 -15.07
CA GLY A 367 -0.20 11.61 -15.24
C GLY A 367 -0.99 11.71 -13.93
N VAL A 368 -0.50 12.45 -12.94
CA VAL A 368 -1.18 12.66 -11.65
C VAL A 368 -1.62 14.11 -11.51
N ALA A 369 -2.88 14.32 -11.15
CA ALA A 369 -3.40 15.63 -10.72
C ALA A 369 -3.64 15.63 -9.21
N VAL A 370 -3.02 16.58 -8.51
CA VAL A 370 -3.11 16.81 -7.07
C VAL A 370 -3.78 18.15 -6.86
N VAL A 371 -5.06 18.15 -6.42
CA VAL A 371 -5.92 19.35 -6.49
C VAL A 371 -6.71 19.52 -5.20
N HIS A 372 -6.72 20.73 -4.64
CA HIS A 372 -7.51 21.07 -3.45
C HIS A 372 -7.23 20.18 -2.22
N ASN A 373 -5.99 19.73 -2.02
CA ASN A 373 -5.62 18.94 -0.84
C ASN A 373 -5.02 19.83 0.26
N LEU A 374 -5.15 19.38 1.50
CA LEU A 374 -4.41 19.90 2.66
C LEU A 374 -3.27 18.93 2.97
N ILE A 375 -2.04 19.38 2.82
CA ILE A 375 -0.85 18.52 2.82
C ILE A 375 0.17 19.04 3.83
N ALA A 376 0.49 18.22 4.83
CA ALA A 376 1.46 18.57 5.86
C ALA A 376 2.67 17.62 5.94
N GLY A 377 2.97 16.94 4.86
CA GLY A 377 4.15 16.07 4.69
C GLY A 377 4.92 16.38 3.41
N SER A 378 6.08 15.76 3.27
CA SER A 378 6.94 15.94 2.10
C SER A 378 6.41 15.22 0.85
N PHE A 379 6.85 15.69 -0.32
CA PHE A 379 6.74 14.96 -1.58
C PHE A 379 8.09 14.36 -1.95
N THR A 380 8.08 13.14 -2.45
CA THR A 380 9.20 12.51 -3.13
C THR A 380 8.84 12.31 -4.59
N ALA A 381 9.56 12.99 -5.47
CA ALA A 381 9.49 12.79 -6.92
C ALA A 381 10.60 11.82 -7.33
N VAL A 382 10.24 10.55 -7.54
CA VAL A 382 11.21 9.53 -7.93
C VAL A 382 11.72 9.78 -9.34
N GLY A 383 13.00 9.57 -9.55
CA GLY A 383 13.71 9.92 -10.77
C GLY A 383 13.22 9.20 -12.02
N ARG A 384 13.74 9.67 -13.14
CA ARG A 384 13.37 9.23 -14.49
C ARG A 384 13.54 7.73 -14.70
N GLY A 385 12.45 7.09 -15.16
CA GLY A 385 12.49 5.74 -15.70
C GLY A 385 13.10 4.76 -14.72
N VAL A 386 12.57 4.71 -13.52
CA VAL A 386 13.11 3.86 -12.48
C VAL A 386 13.63 2.55 -13.05
N ASN A 387 14.90 2.34 -12.85
CA ASN A 387 15.64 1.30 -13.52
C ASN A 387 15.68 0.03 -12.68
N ASN A 388 15.12 -1.07 -13.17
CA ASN A 388 15.26 -2.39 -12.57
C ASN A 388 16.56 -3.11 -12.93
N GLY A 389 17.36 -2.53 -13.81
CA GLY A 389 18.63 -3.08 -14.24
C GLY A 389 19.79 -2.65 -13.35
N SER A 390 20.97 -2.64 -13.94
CA SER A 390 22.20 -2.11 -13.37
C SER A 390 22.79 -1.04 -14.27
N ASP A 391 23.79 -0.32 -13.78
CA ASP A 391 24.54 0.66 -14.60
C ASP A 391 25.08 0.05 -15.89
N LYS A 392 25.39 -1.25 -15.87
CA LYS A 392 25.89 -1.98 -17.05
C LYS A 392 24.79 -2.43 -18.00
N LEU A 393 23.60 -2.63 -17.51
CA LEU A 393 22.43 -3.07 -18.28
C LEU A 393 21.20 -2.33 -17.78
N PRO A 394 20.98 -1.09 -18.21
CA PRO A 394 19.79 -0.34 -17.85
C PRO A 394 18.52 -1.04 -18.34
N SER A 395 17.52 -1.12 -17.49
CA SER A 395 16.22 -1.69 -17.80
C SER A 395 15.12 -0.75 -17.34
N PRO A 396 14.81 0.29 -18.10
CA PRO A 396 13.76 1.24 -17.78
C PRO A 396 12.43 0.52 -17.59
N ARG A 397 11.67 0.91 -16.58
CA ARG A 397 10.35 0.32 -16.33
C ARG A 397 9.35 0.82 -17.35
N TYR A 398 8.64 -0.11 -17.94
CA TYR A 398 7.52 0.16 -18.83
C TYR A 398 6.31 -0.69 -18.43
N THR A 399 5.14 -0.13 -18.59
CA THR A 399 3.89 -0.78 -18.21
C THR A 399 2.82 -0.58 -19.29
N PRO A 400 1.81 -1.44 -19.35
CA PRO A 400 0.69 -1.19 -20.24
C PRO A 400 -0.11 0.02 -19.77
N TYR A 401 -0.72 0.69 -20.73
CA TYR A 401 -1.82 1.61 -20.51
C TYR A 401 -3.03 1.14 -21.31
N HIS A 402 -4.20 1.53 -20.89
CA HIS A 402 -5.46 0.95 -21.32
C HIS A 402 -6.27 1.91 -22.16
N VAL A 403 -7.15 1.38 -22.99
CA VAL A 403 -8.21 2.17 -23.59
C VAL A 403 -9.01 2.86 -22.48
N PRO A 404 -9.30 4.17 -22.58
CA PRO A 404 -10.03 4.91 -21.54
C PRO A 404 -11.28 4.18 -21.04
N HIS A 405 -11.40 4.05 -19.71
CA HIS A 405 -12.52 3.40 -19.01
C HIS A 405 -12.71 1.90 -19.31
N ARG A 406 -11.66 1.24 -19.79
CA ARG A 406 -11.71 -0.17 -20.19
C ARG A 406 -10.44 -0.89 -19.72
N THR A 407 -10.51 -2.22 -19.72
CA THR A 407 -9.37 -3.07 -19.36
C THR A 407 -8.47 -3.39 -20.55
N GLU A 408 -8.92 -3.16 -21.79
CA GLU A 408 -8.14 -3.48 -22.97
C GLU A 408 -6.86 -2.65 -23.07
N ILE A 409 -5.76 -3.34 -23.25
CA ILE A 409 -4.45 -2.72 -23.44
C ILE A 409 -4.45 -1.91 -24.73
N ASN A 410 -4.13 -0.62 -24.64
CA ASN A 410 -3.94 0.26 -25.77
C ASN A 410 -2.47 0.28 -26.24
N GLY A 411 -1.54 0.18 -25.30
CA GLY A 411 -0.11 0.15 -25.61
C GLY A 411 0.76 -0.15 -24.41
N PHE A 412 2.07 -0.16 -24.63
CA PHE A 412 3.12 -0.28 -23.61
C PHE A 412 4.12 0.86 -23.80
N MET A 413 4.32 1.64 -22.76
CA MET A 413 5.26 2.76 -22.79
C MET A 413 6.17 2.77 -21.56
N THR A 414 7.35 3.34 -21.73
CA THR A 414 8.24 3.67 -20.61
C THR A 414 7.66 4.85 -19.85
N VAL A 415 7.62 4.75 -18.53
CA VAL A 415 7.23 5.86 -17.66
C VAL A 415 8.36 6.89 -17.62
N LEU A 416 8.08 8.11 -18.07
CA LEU A 416 9.05 9.19 -18.19
C LEU A 416 9.05 10.17 -17.01
N HIS A 417 8.07 10.05 -16.13
CA HIS A 417 7.78 10.98 -15.04
C HIS A 417 7.41 12.39 -15.51
N GLY A 418 6.78 13.15 -14.64
CA GLY A 418 6.12 14.40 -15.01
C GLY A 418 4.68 14.17 -15.45
N ASP A 419 4.17 14.96 -16.36
CA ASP A 419 2.73 15.00 -16.70
C ASP A 419 1.85 15.18 -15.45
N CYS A 420 2.38 15.91 -14.46
CA CYS A 420 1.74 16.13 -13.17
C CYS A 420 1.16 17.54 -13.07
N ARG A 421 0.04 17.67 -12.37
CA ARG A 421 -0.67 18.93 -12.13
C ARG A 421 -0.85 19.15 -10.63
N PHE A 422 -0.46 20.32 -10.13
CA PHE A 422 -0.61 20.70 -8.72
C PHE A 422 -1.35 22.02 -8.65
N TYR A 423 -2.64 21.97 -8.31
CA TYR A 423 -3.47 23.16 -8.28
C TYR A 423 -4.21 23.33 -6.96
N ASN A 424 -4.19 24.54 -6.44
CA ASN A 424 -5.00 24.97 -5.30
C ASN A 424 -4.83 24.09 -4.06
N ASN A 425 -3.62 23.56 -3.81
CA ASN A 425 -3.32 22.84 -2.59
C ASN A 425 -2.82 23.78 -1.50
N ILE A 426 -3.00 23.36 -0.27
CA ILE A 426 -2.44 24.01 0.92
C ILE A 426 -1.31 23.12 1.45
N PHE A 427 -0.08 23.64 1.42
CA PHE A 427 1.10 22.95 1.93
C PHE A 427 1.53 23.57 3.27
N ILE A 428 1.69 22.72 4.29
CA ILE A 428 2.12 23.14 5.62
C ILE A 428 3.33 22.31 6.04
N GLN A 429 4.48 22.95 6.27
CA GLN A 429 5.61 22.24 6.85
C GLN A 429 5.35 21.97 8.33
N LYS A 430 5.33 20.71 8.71
CA LYS A 430 5.40 20.29 10.11
C LYS A 430 6.87 20.16 10.56
N PRO A 431 7.15 20.23 11.88
CA PRO A 431 8.43 19.81 12.40
C PRO A 431 8.77 18.38 11.93
N VAL A 432 9.97 18.20 11.45
CA VAL A 432 10.45 16.86 11.08
C VAL A 432 10.57 16.02 12.35
N ARG A 433 9.99 14.82 12.33
CA ARG A 433 10.01 13.90 13.45
C ARG A 433 11.45 13.53 13.81
N ALA A 434 11.74 13.39 15.11
CA ALA A 434 13.06 12.96 15.57
C ALA A 434 13.46 11.61 14.91
N GLY A 435 14.73 11.50 14.49
CA GLY A 435 15.25 10.32 13.79
C GLY A 435 15.08 10.31 12.27
N MET A 436 14.24 11.16 11.69
CA MET A 436 14.00 11.16 10.23
C MET A 436 15.22 11.56 9.41
N GLU A 437 16.07 12.46 9.93
CA GLU A 437 17.33 12.84 9.28
C GLU A 437 18.33 11.65 9.25
N GLU A 438 18.34 10.84 10.28
CA GLU A 438 19.13 9.62 10.36
C GLU A 438 18.61 8.57 9.39
N ILE A 439 17.28 8.37 9.32
CA ILE A 439 16.64 7.47 8.36
C ILE A 439 17.01 7.91 6.94
N ARG A 440 16.91 9.19 6.63
CA ARG A 440 17.30 9.74 5.33
C ARG A 440 18.75 9.45 4.98
N LYS A 441 19.67 9.59 5.93
CA LYS A 441 21.08 9.26 5.71
C LYS A 441 21.33 7.78 5.49
N LEU A 442 20.55 6.92 6.14
CA LEU A 442 20.63 5.46 5.99
C LEU A 442 20.07 4.99 4.66
N THR A 443 18.94 5.53 4.24
CA THR A 443 18.30 5.20 2.95
C THR A 443 19.04 5.82 1.77
N GLY A 444 19.67 6.96 1.97
CA GLY A 444 20.43 7.70 0.95
C GLY A 444 19.55 8.33 -0.12
N ASP A 445 20.17 9.15 -0.96
CA ASP A 445 19.55 9.65 -2.17
C ASP A 445 19.79 8.60 -3.28
N ASN A 446 18.75 7.93 -3.70
CA ASN A 446 18.79 6.95 -4.78
C ASN A 446 17.62 7.17 -5.76
N GLU A 447 17.52 6.35 -6.78
CA GLU A 447 16.47 6.50 -7.79
C GLU A 447 15.04 6.38 -7.22
N TRP A 448 14.88 5.74 -6.06
CA TRP A 448 13.60 5.50 -5.42
C TRP A 448 13.26 6.48 -4.29
N ASP A 449 14.26 7.21 -3.81
CA ASP A 449 14.08 8.15 -2.70
C ASP A 449 15.01 9.35 -2.86
N ASP A 450 14.44 10.53 -3.04
CA ASP A 450 15.20 11.79 -3.11
C ASP A 450 15.57 12.34 -1.73
N GLY A 451 15.19 11.64 -0.66
CA GLY A 451 15.44 12.05 0.72
C GLY A 451 14.76 13.35 1.12
N ASN A 452 13.83 13.87 0.36
CA ASN A 452 13.16 15.13 0.65
C ASN A 452 12.25 15.03 1.87
N LEU A 453 12.45 15.91 2.84
CA LEU A 453 11.63 16.04 4.05
C LEU A 453 10.86 17.38 4.08
N THR A 454 10.94 18.18 3.03
CA THR A 454 10.26 19.48 2.94
C THR A 454 8.92 19.33 2.24
N ALA A 455 7.85 19.81 2.87
CA ALA A 455 6.53 19.89 2.26
C ALA A 455 6.53 20.83 1.05
N GLY A 456 5.71 20.53 0.06
CA GLY A 456 5.54 21.37 -1.13
C GLY A 456 6.05 20.72 -2.41
N THR A 457 6.03 21.47 -3.48
CA THR A 457 6.28 21.02 -4.86
C THR A 457 7.73 21.19 -5.32
N ALA A 458 8.64 21.65 -4.45
CA ALA A 458 10.05 21.88 -4.77
C ALA A 458 10.76 20.70 -5.49
N PRO A 459 10.46 19.41 -5.23
CA PRO A 459 11.04 18.28 -5.97
C PRO A 459 10.78 18.30 -7.48
N TYR A 460 9.81 19.09 -7.93
CA TYR A 460 9.49 19.26 -9.36
C TYR A 460 10.18 20.44 -10.03
N SER A 461 11.08 21.16 -9.36
CA SER A 461 11.77 22.33 -9.90
C SER A 461 12.58 22.03 -11.19
N GLY A 462 13.08 20.83 -11.37
CA GLY A 462 13.83 20.44 -12.58
C GLY A 462 12.97 19.88 -13.72
N TYR A 463 11.65 19.97 -13.62
CA TYR A 463 10.74 19.50 -14.68
C TYR A 463 10.40 20.64 -15.64
N PRO A 464 10.26 20.37 -16.95
CA PRO A 464 9.96 21.42 -17.91
C PRO A 464 8.52 21.92 -17.81
N THR A 465 8.31 23.15 -18.22
CA THR A 465 7.00 23.64 -18.66
C THR A 465 6.63 23.00 -20.01
N LEU A 466 5.36 23.11 -20.42
CA LEU A 466 4.92 22.63 -21.73
C LEU A 466 5.68 23.33 -22.87
N GLU A 467 5.90 24.64 -22.76
CA GLU A 467 6.65 25.43 -23.73
C GLU A 467 8.09 24.93 -23.88
N GLU A 468 8.78 24.73 -22.75
CA GLU A 468 10.16 24.22 -22.75
C GLU A 468 10.24 22.80 -23.32
N TYR A 469 9.27 21.95 -22.99
CA TYR A 469 9.21 20.59 -23.53
C TYR A 469 9.03 20.59 -25.03
N VAL A 470 8.08 21.35 -25.57
CA VAL A 470 7.82 21.45 -27.01
C VAL A 470 9.01 22.07 -27.76
N ALA A 471 9.65 23.10 -27.18
CA ALA A 471 10.82 23.74 -27.77
C ALA A 471 12.00 22.79 -27.98
N ARG A 472 12.12 21.72 -27.22
CA ARG A 472 13.17 20.68 -27.39
C ARG A 472 13.07 20.00 -28.75
N PHE A 473 11.87 19.90 -29.31
CA PHE A 473 11.63 19.23 -30.58
C PHE A 473 11.70 20.18 -31.80
N GLU A 474 11.92 21.47 -31.55
CA GLU A 474 12.06 22.43 -32.67
C GLU A 474 13.20 22.02 -33.63
N GLY A 475 12.88 21.91 -34.90
CA GLY A 475 13.80 21.44 -35.94
C GLY A 475 14.12 19.94 -35.88
N TYR A 476 13.49 19.15 -35.02
CA TYR A 476 13.60 17.71 -35.03
C TYR A 476 12.72 17.12 -36.17
N CYS A 477 13.33 16.37 -37.06
CA CYS A 477 12.64 15.75 -38.22
C CYS A 477 12.97 14.24 -38.34
N GLY A 478 13.25 13.59 -37.22
CA GLY A 478 13.62 12.17 -37.18
C GLY A 478 15.13 11.95 -37.24
N MET A 479 15.54 10.73 -37.55
CA MET A 479 16.96 10.30 -37.49
C MET A 479 17.94 11.10 -38.34
N GLY A 480 17.47 11.83 -39.33
CA GLY A 480 18.30 12.69 -40.18
C GLY A 480 18.52 14.11 -39.66
N SER A 481 17.90 14.49 -38.53
CA SER A 481 17.93 15.88 -38.04
C SER A 481 19.23 16.29 -37.34
N GLY A 482 20.09 15.34 -37.00
CA GLY A 482 21.27 15.57 -36.17
C GLY A 482 21.00 15.75 -34.68
N LYS A 483 19.74 15.68 -34.24
CA LYS A 483 19.34 15.67 -32.82
C LYS A 483 19.24 14.24 -32.30
N SER A 484 19.59 14.05 -31.03
CA SER A 484 19.52 12.75 -30.40
C SER A 484 18.06 12.26 -30.23
N PRO A 485 17.76 10.99 -30.53
CA PRO A 485 16.48 10.40 -30.21
C PRO A 485 16.20 10.36 -28.69
N ASP A 486 17.18 10.61 -27.82
CA ASP A 486 17.02 10.70 -26.36
C ASP A 486 16.03 11.79 -25.93
N LEU A 487 15.73 12.76 -26.82
CA LEU A 487 14.68 13.76 -26.59
C LEU A 487 13.33 13.15 -26.25
N TYR A 488 13.02 11.97 -26.77
CA TYR A 488 11.79 11.25 -26.48
C TYR A 488 11.75 10.60 -25.10
N TYR A 489 12.88 10.57 -24.39
CA TYR A 489 13.01 9.96 -23.06
C TYR A 489 13.27 11.00 -21.95
N GLU A 490 13.03 12.27 -22.25
CA GLU A 490 13.10 13.33 -21.26
C GLU A 490 11.82 13.40 -20.43
N LYS A 491 11.94 13.96 -19.21
CA LYS A 491 10.81 14.19 -18.30
C LYS A 491 9.71 14.98 -19.00
N LEU A 492 8.45 14.58 -18.73
CA LEU A 492 7.26 15.27 -19.23
C LEU A 492 7.03 16.59 -18.47
N PRO A 493 6.24 17.52 -19.02
CA PRO A 493 5.92 18.78 -18.37
C PRO A 493 5.22 18.63 -17.04
N VAL A 494 5.30 19.68 -16.20
CA VAL A 494 4.57 19.81 -14.95
C VAL A 494 3.85 21.15 -14.91
N TRP A 495 2.59 21.13 -14.45
CA TRP A 495 1.74 22.32 -14.31
C TRP A 495 1.48 22.60 -12.84
N LEU A 496 1.66 23.86 -12.44
CA LEU A 496 1.59 24.31 -11.06
C LEU A 496 0.83 25.63 -11.00
N GLY A 497 -0.08 25.78 -10.05
CA GLY A 497 -0.78 27.04 -9.87
C GLY A 497 -1.71 27.12 -8.67
N GLY A 498 -1.83 28.31 -8.11
CA GLY A 498 -2.76 28.62 -7.02
C GLY A 498 -2.46 27.90 -5.70
N ASN A 499 -1.28 27.32 -5.52
CA ASN A 499 -0.92 26.64 -4.28
C ASN A 499 -0.46 27.66 -3.21
N VAL A 500 -0.73 27.30 -1.95
CA VAL A 500 -0.38 28.11 -0.77
C VAL A 500 0.58 27.35 0.12
N TYR A 501 1.63 28.00 0.60
CA TYR A 501 2.72 27.40 1.33
C TYR A 501 2.93 28.07 2.68
N PHE A 502 2.88 27.32 3.77
CA PHE A 502 3.05 27.78 5.15
C PHE A 502 4.21 27.11 5.86
N ASN A 503 4.71 27.73 6.93
CA ASN A 503 5.72 27.21 7.84
C ASN A 503 7.03 26.78 7.17
N GLY A 504 7.36 27.33 6.01
CA GLY A 504 8.57 26.96 5.28
C GLY A 504 8.40 25.84 4.25
N ALA A 505 7.18 25.44 3.95
CA ALA A 505 6.87 24.64 2.75
C ALA A 505 7.33 25.40 1.49
N LYS A 506 7.76 24.66 0.45
CA LYS A 506 8.44 25.29 -0.70
C LYS A 506 7.77 24.95 -2.03
N PRO A 507 7.48 25.98 -2.86
CA PRO A 507 7.06 25.77 -4.25
C PRO A 507 8.20 25.28 -5.13
N ALA A 508 7.86 24.71 -6.28
CA ALA A 508 8.80 24.53 -7.38
C ALA A 508 9.21 25.89 -7.99
N GLU A 509 10.42 25.97 -8.52
CA GLU A 509 11.01 27.22 -9.03
C GLU A 509 10.19 27.86 -10.16
N GLN A 510 9.53 27.05 -10.98
CA GLN A 510 8.73 27.52 -12.11
C GLN A 510 7.30 27.95 -11.75
N GLU A 511 6.84 27.77 -10.50
CA GLU A 511 5.51 28.19 -10.09
C GLU A 511 5.46 29.71 -9.87
N GLN A 512 4.71 30.43 -10.74
CA GLN A 512 4.74 31.88 -10.77
C GLN A 512 3.72 32.55 -9.83
N ASP A 513 2.62 31.88 -9.50
CA ASP A 513 1.52 32.39 -8.68
C ASP A 513 1.42 31.70 -7.31
N ALA A 514 2.51 31.11 -6.86
CA ALA A 514 2.62 30.52 -5.53
C ALA A 514 2.46 31.60 -4.43
N VAL A 515 1.60 31.33 -3.46
CA VAL A 515 1.48 32.18 -2.26
C VAL A 515 2.30 31.57 -1.14
N VAL A 516 3.43 32.18 -0.79
CA VAL A 516 4.29 31.73 0.30
C VAL A 516 4.09 32.64 1.50
N ASP A 517 3.47 32.14 2.55
CA ASP A 517 3.27 32.85 3.81
C ASP A 517 4.42 32.55 4.80
N THR A 518 5.15 33.59 5.17
CA THR A 518 6.27 33.53 6.11
C THR A 518 5.97 34.26 7.43
N GLU A 519 4.78 34.79 7.58
CA GLU A 519 4.40 35.66 8.72
C GLU A 519 3.59 34.90 9.77
N HIS A 520 2.81 33.90 9.35
CA HIS A 520 1.89 33.21 10.24
C HIS A 520 2.38 31.78 10.53
N GLU A 521 2.27 31.40 11.79
CA GLU A 521 2.53 30.02 12.23
C GLU A 521 1.23 29.22 12.17
N ILE A 522 1.22 28.16 11.36
CA ILE A 522 0.08 27.27 11.17
C ILE A 522 0.26 26.03 12.04
N THR A 523 -0.74 25.75 12.87
CA THR A 523 -0.87 24.49 13.59
C THR A 523 -1.70 23.51 12.78
N ILE A 524 -1.31 22.25 12.76
CA ILE A 524 -2.02 21.19 12.04
C ILE A 524 -1.87 19.86 12.76
N GLY A 525 -2.95 19.16 12.95
CA GLY A 525 -2.97 17.82 13.54
C GLY A 525 -4.37 17.24 13.56
N VAL A 526 -4.47 16.02 14.05
CA VAL A 526 -5.75 15.34 14.29
C VAL A 526 -5.85 14.93 15.75
N LYS A 527 -7.06 14.91 16.26
CA LYS A 527 -7.36 14.48 17.61
C LYS A 527 -8.57 13.58 17.62
N GLU A 528 -8.46 12.50 18.35
CA GLU A 528 -9.60 11.63 18.64
C GLU A 528 -10.36 12.14 19.86
N GLU A 529 -11.67 12.36 19.69
CA GLU A 529 -12.59 12.71 20.76
C GLU A 529 -13.86 11.86 20.68
N ASN A 530 -14.08 11.00 21.67
CA ASN A 530 -15.26 10.12 21.73
C ASN A 530 -15.45 9.23 20.49
N GLY A 531 -14.37 8.63 19.99
CA GLY A 531 -14.37 7.77 18.80
C GLY A 531 -14.53 8.52 17.48
N LYS A 532 -14.40 9.85 17.49
CA LYS A 532 -14.42 10.68 16.28
C LYS A 532 -13.12 11.43 16.15
N TRP A 533 -12.58 11.39 14.95
CA TRP A 533 -11.38 12.13 14.59
C TRP A 533 -11.73 13.53 14.10
N LYS A 534 -11.01 14.51 14.59
CA LYS A 534 -11.19 15.93 14.23
C LYS A 534 -9.87 16.51 13.75
N LEU A 535 -9.94 17.25 12.66
CA LEU A 535 -8.84 18.10 12.22
C LEU A 535 -8.75 19.33 13.12
N GLU A 536 -7.57 19.57 13.70
CA GLU A 536 -7.26 20.77 14.48
C GLU A 536 -6.26 21.62 13.70
N THR A 537 -6.68 22.79 13.24
CA THR A 537 -5.83 23.72 12.49
C THR A 537 -6.39 25.15 12.55
N ASN A 538 -5.50 26.13 12.49
CA ASN A 538 -5.83 27.55 12.32
C ASN A 538 -5.63 28.04 10.87
N VAL A 539 -5.32 27.16 9.93
CA VAL A 539 -4.99 27.53 8.54
C VAL A 539 -6.07 28.35 7.86
N TYR A 540 -7.33 28.12 8.19
CA TYR A 540 -8.46 28.81 7.56
C TYR A 540 -8.52 30.31 7.86
N ASP A 541 -7.89 30.74 8.95
CA ASP A 541 -7.84 32.17 9.34
C ASP A 541 -6.85 32.97 8.47
N TYR A 542 -5.94 32.26 7.77
CA TYR A 542 -4.83 32.84 7.03
C TYR A 542 -4.81 32.55 5.54
N LEU A 543 -5.83 31.86 5.04
CA LEU A 543 -5.93 31.61 3.60
C LEU A 543 -6.12 32.91 2.81
N PRO A 544 -5.49 33.02 1.62
CA PRO A 544 -5.68 34.20 0.76
C PRO A 544 -7.15 34.45 0.45
N GLN A 545 -7.56 35.71 0.55
CA GLN A 545 -8.95 36.14 0.24
C GLN A 545 -9.22 36.18 -1.27
N ASN A 546 -8.23 35.96 -2.10
CA ASN A 546 -8.35 35.98 -3.56
C ASN A 546 -9.13 34.76 -4.05
N ALA A 547 -10.06 34.98 -4.95
CA ALA A 547 -10.77 33.89 -5.61
C ALA A 547 -9.78 33.10 -6.46
N CYS A 548 -9.57 31.83 -6.11
CA CYS A 548 -8.87 30.89 -6.98
C CYS A 548 -9.74 30.56 -8.19
N ALA A 549 -9.11 30.33 -9.34
CA ALA A 549 -9.82 29.79 -10.47
C ALA A 549 -10.40 28.41 -10.12
N VAL A 550 -11.62 28.16 -10.53
CA VAL A 550 -12.21 26.82 -10.39
C VAL A 550 -11.45 25.85 -11.27
N ILE A 551 -10.95 24.79 -10.68
CA ILE A 551 -10.29 23.71 -11.42
C ILE A 551 -11.35 22.78 -11.98
N SER A 552 -11.36 22.66 -13.28
CA SER A 552 -12.27 21.79 -14.03
C SER A 552 -11.50 20.73 -14.84
N THR A 553 -12.21 19.77 -15.38
CA THR A 553 -11.63 18.78 -16.31
C THR A 553 -10.91 19.45 -17.48
N GLU A 554 -11.43 20.57 -17.99
CA GLU A 554 -10.79 21.33 -19.07
C GLU A 554 -9.48 21.96 -18.61
N THR A 555 -9.42 22.47 -17.37
CA THR A 555 -8.19 23.05 -16.80
C THR A 555 -7.12 21.96 -16.64
N LEU A 556 -7.49 20.79 -16.14
CA LEU A 556 -6.57 19.67 -15.96
C LEU A 556 -6.12 19.06 -17.29
N GLY A 557 -7.00 19.08 -18.30
CA GLY A 557 -6.70 18.54 -19.61
C GLY A 557 -6.67 17.01 -19.65
N MET A 558 -5.73 16.46 -20.41
CA MET A 558 -5.57 15.02 -20.61
C MET A 558 -4.19 14.56 -20.18
N ALA A 559 -4.09 13.33 -19.70
CA ALA A 559 -2.81 12.64 -19.59
C ALA A 559 -2.17 12.44 -20.98
N PHE A 560 -0.84 12.47 -21.07
CA PHE A 560 -0.11 12.32 -22.35
C PHE A 560 -0.35 10.96 -23.01
N GLU A 561 -0.17 9.92 -22.24
CA GLU A 561 -0.69 8.59 -22.56
C GLU A 561 -1.82 8.36 -21.55
N PRO A 562 -2.81 7.74 -21.81
CA PRO A 562 -3.55 7.24 -22.95
C PRO A 562 -4.50 8.27 -23.60
N GLU A 563 -4.21 9.54 -23.50
CA GLU A 563 -5.05 10.65 -23.97
C GLU A 563 -6.45 10.67 -23.28
N GLN A 564 -6.45 10.39 -21.98
CA GLN A 564 -7.65 10.37 -21.14
C GLN A 564 -7.73 11.62 -20.29
N LYS A 565 -8.93 12.21 -20.18
CA LYS A 565 -9.19 13.36 -19.30
C LYS A 565 -9.11 12.98 -17.83
N TYR A 566 -8.75 13.98 -17.00
CA TYR A 566 -8.89 13.90 -15.54
C TYR A 566 -10.37 14.15 -15.17
N GLU A 567 -11.14 13.10 -15.11
CA GLU A 567 -12.58 13.17 -14.86
C GLU A 567 -12.98 12.19 -13.76
N ASN A 568 -14.21 12.35 -13.29
CA ASN A 568 -14.75 11.44 -12.30
C ASN A 568 -15.07 10.09 -12.97
N PRO A 569 -14.56 8.95 -12.46
CA PRO A 569 -14.80 7.64 -13.10
C PRO A 569 -16.25 7.16 -13.05
N ASP A 570 -17.10 7.77 -12.26
CA ASP A 570 -18.55 7.47 -12.22
C ASP A 570 -19.41 8.40 -13.10
N GLY A 571 -18.77 9.27 -13.86
CA GLY A 571 -19.41 10.15 -14.84
C GLY A 571 -19.72 11.56 -14.37
#